data_eabb7508524a7ad14f013ac19409f543
#
_entry.id   eabb7508524a7ad14f013ac19409f543
#
_cell.length_a   1.000
_cell.length_b   1.000
_cell.length_c   1.000
_cell.angle_alpha   90.00
_cell.angle_beta   90.00
_cell.angle_gamma   90.00
#
_symmetry.space_group_name_H-M   'P 1'
#
loop_
_entity.id
_entity.type
_entity.pdbx_description
1 polymer ?
#
loop_
_entity_poly.entity_id
_entity_poly.type
_entity_poly.pdbx_seq_one_letter_code
_entity_poly.pdbx_strand_id
1 'polypeptide(L)'
;GQIVFFADDATKWHEEGNRVVMVRIETSPEDLAGMSAAEGILTARGGMTSHAAVVARGMGKCCVSGAGAIQVDYKARTVQIEGTLLHEGDYISINGSTGEVYFGEVKTRPAEVTGDFAELMNLCDKYSKLVVRTNADTPHDAEVARNFGAVGIGLCRTEHMFFENEKIKAMREMILADSGEGREAALNKLLPYQRQDFYGILKCMDGKPVNIRLLDPPLHEFVPHDLRGQEIMASDMGVSVRFIQNRVNSLSEHNPMLGLRGCRLGNTFPEITAMQTRAILGAACQLKKEGFDPRPEIMVPLVGIESELEQQKEVIYKTAHELFAHEGVEVPFKVGTMIEIPRAA
;
A
#
# COMPACT_ATOMS: atom_id res chain seq x y z
N GLY A 1 -9.65 -6.76 22.08
CA GLY A 1 -9.30 -5.35 22.34
C GLY A 1 -10.43 -4.60 22.99
N GLN A 2 -10.14 -3.37 23.40
CA GLN A 2 -11.11 -2.45 24.00
C GLN A 2 -12.02 -1.84 22.93
N ILE A 3 -13.29 -1.71 23.21
CA ILE A 3 -14.27 -1.10 22.30
C ILE A 3 -13.96 0.38 22.12
N VAL A 4 -13.89 0.84 20.88
CA VAL A 4 -13.87 2.24 20.49
C VAL A 4 -14.87 2.48 19.35
N PHE A 5 -15.50 3.66 19.33
CA PHE A 5 -16.55 3.96 18.36
C PHE A 5 -16.13 4.92 17.26
N PHE A 6 -15.04 5.66 17.43
CA PHE A 6 -14.57 6.65 16.46
C PHE A 6 -13.13 6.37 16.02
N ALA A 7 -12.83 6.71 14.78
CA ALA A 7 -11.52 6.50 14.18
C ALA A 7 -10.40 7.24 14.93
N ASP A 8 -10.67 8.47 15.36
CA ASP A 8 -9.71 9.28 16.11
C ASP A 8 -9.40 8.67 17.48
N ASP A 9 -10.43 8.13 18.19
CA ASP A 9 -10.23 7.44 19.46
C ASP A 9 -9.44 6.14 19.28
N ALA A 10 -9.70 5.40 18.19
CA ALA A 10 -8.93 4.18 17.86
C ALA A 10 -7.44 4.49 17.66
N THR A 11 -7.13 5.52 16.89
CA THR A 11 -5.76 5.95 16.65
C THR A 11 -5.08 6.41 17.94
N LYS A 12 -5.73 7.27 18.72
CA LYS A 12 -5.21 7.78 19.98
C LYS A 12 -4.93 6.67 20.98
N TRP A 13 -5.89 5.76 21.19
CA TRP A 13 -5.71 4.68 22.15
C TRP A 13 -4.65 3.67 21.73
N HIS A 14 -4.52 3.45 20.42
CA HIS A 14 -3.44 2.62 19.88
C HIS A 14 -2.05 3.26 20.13
N GLU A 15 -1.91 4.57 19.94
CA GLU A 15 -0.69 5.31 20.26
C GLU A 15 -0.34 5.28 21.76
N GLU A 16 -1.36 5.21 22.62
CA GLU A 16 -1.21 5.02 24.06
C GLU A 16 -0.86 3.55 24.45
N GLY A 17 -0.74 2.64 23.47
CA GLY A 17 -0.38 1.24 23.66
C GLY A 17 -1.56 0.31 23.97
N ASN A 18 -2.80 0.77 23.80
CA ASN A 18 -3.98 -0.05 24.01
C ASN A 18 -4.32 -0.86 22.74
N ARG A 19 -4.79 -2.08 22.95
CA ARG A 19 -5.37 -2.90 21.87
C ARG A 19 -6.84 -2.56 21.73
N VAL A 20 -7.26 -2.08 20.56
CA VAL A 20 -8.65 -1.61 20.34
C VAL A 20 -9.37 -2.42 19.28
N VAL A 21 -10.69 -2.56 19.44
CA VAL A 21 -11.61 -3.08 18.44
C VAL A 21 -12.58 -1.95 18.08
N MET A 22 -12.58 -1.55 16.81
CA MET A 22 -13.45 -0.48 16.34
C MET A 22 -14.85 -1.04 16.06
N VAL A 23 -15.87 -0.49 16.75
CA VAL A 23 -17.26 -0.91 16.63
C VAL A 23 -18.08 0.18 15.96
N ARG A 24 -18.66 -0.14 14.79
CA ARG A 24 -19.40 0.83 13.97
C ARG A 24 -20.76 0.27 13.54
N ILE A 25 -21.69 1.15 13.17
CA ILE A 25 -22.86 0.71 12.40
C ILE A 25 -22.41 0.26 11.01
N GLU A 26 -21.59 1.07 10.35
CA GLU A 26 -20.90 0.81 9.09
C GLU A 26 -19.65 1.68 9.03
N THR A 27 -18.63 1.31 8.25
CA THR A 27 -17.42 2.11 8.06
C THR A 27 -17.48 2.89 6.75
N SER A 28 -16.78 4.02 6.74
CA SER A 28 -16.59 4.91 5.59
C SER A 28 -15.09 5.08 5.29
N PRO A 29 -14.71 5.66 4.15
CA PRO A 29 -13.33 5.99 3.85
C PRO A 29 -12.64 6.87 4.89
N GLU A 30 -13.39 7.68 5.62
CA GLU A 30 -12.89 8.54 6.71
C GLU A 30 -12.41 7.72 7.92
N ASP A 31 -12.87 6.49 8.06
CA ASP A 31 -12.51 5.60 9.17
C ASP A 31 -11.17 4.86 8.95
N LEU A 32 -10.52 5.00 7.80
CA LEU A 32 -9.33 4.23 7.41
C LEU A 32 -8.19 4.28 8.45
N ALA A 33 -7.90 5.45 9.00
CA ALA A 33 -6.86 5.61 10.01
C ALA A 33 -7.17 4.79 11.29
N GLY A 34 -8.41 4.89 11.78
CA GLY A 34 -8.86 4.11 12.92
C GLY A 34 -8.93 2.61 12.65
N MET A 35 -9.34 2.20 11.45
CA MET A 35 -9.33 0.79 11.04
C MET A 35 -7.90 0.23 11.01
N SER A 36 -6.93 1.02 10.56
CA SER A 36 -5.52 0.63 10.55
C SER A 36 -4.95 0.49 11.97
N ALA A 37 -5.32 1.39 12.89
CA ALA A 37 -4.88 1.36 14.27
C ALA A 37 -5.53 0.23 15.09
N ALA A 38 -6.77 -0.17 14.74
CA ALA A 38 -7.49 -1.20 15.47
C ALA A 38 -6.94 -2.62 15.20
N GLU A 39 -7.05 -3.50 16.21
CA GLU A 39 -6.76 -4.94 16.09
C GLU A 39 -7.85 -5.68 15.29
N GLY A 40 -9.06 -5.14 15.28
CA GLY A 40 -10.18 -5.68 14.55
C GLY A 40 -11.34 -4.72 14.41
N ILE A 41 -12.24 -5.03 13.49
CA ILE A 41 -13.39 -4.22 13.12
C ILE A 41 -14.68 -5.04 13.28
N LEU A 42 -15.66 -4.46 13.97
CA LEU A 42 -17.01 -5.04 14.13
C LEU A 42 -18.04 -4.06 13.61
N THR A 43 -18.88 -4.48 12.65
CA THR A 43 -19.93 -3.61 12.13
C THR A 43 -21.32 -4.27 12.19
N ALA A 44 -22.34 -3.44 12.53
CA ALA A 44 -23.74 -3.87 12.55
C ALA A 44 -24.27 -4.18 11.14
N ARG A 45 -23.85 -3.40 10.18
CA ARG A 45 -24.25 -3.51 8.77
C ARG A 45 -23.07 -3.90 7.90
N GLY A 46 -23.40 -4.48 6.75
CA GLY A 46 -22.41 -4.88 5.75
C GLY A 46 -22.45 -6.38 5.45
N GLY A 47 -21.55 -6.80 4.60
CA GLY A 47 -21.35 -8.20 4.21
C GLY A 47 -19.91 -8.37 3.69
N MET A 48 -19.60 -9.48 3.05
CA MET A 48 -18.23 -9.79 2.55
C MET A 48 -17.69 -8.78 1.54
N THR A 49 -18.55 -8.01 0.89
CA THR A 49 -18.23 -6.97 -0.10
C THR A 49 -18.39 -5.55 0.45
N SER A 50 -18.70 -5.38 1.74
CA SER A 50 -18.81 -4.08 2.38
C SER A 50 -17.42 -3.40 2.49
N HIS A 51 -17.42 -2.08 2.60
CA HIS A 51 -16.19 -1.30 2.83
C HIS A 51 -15.38 -1.85 4.02
N ALA A 52 -16.03 -2.11 5.16
CA ALA A 52 -15.37 -2.69 6.33
C ALA A 52 -14.64 -4.01 6.02
N ALA A 53 -15.33 -4.94 5.36
CA ALA A 53 -14.78 -6.28 5.09
C ALA A 53 -13.65 -6.24 4.04
N VAL A 54 -13.79 -5.44 2.98
CA VAL A 54 -12.81 -5.32 1.90
C VAL A 54 -11.53 -4.65 2.42
N VAL A 55 -11.68 -3.51 3.11
CA VAL A 55 -10.55 -2.75 3.63
C VAL A 55 -9.84 -3.51 4.75
N ALA A 56 -10.57 -4.05 5.73
CA ALA A 56 -9.96 -4.84 6.82
C ALA A 56 -9.19 -6.04 6.28
N ARG A 57 -9.72 -6.73 5.26
CA ARG A 57 -9.02 -7.84 4.62
C ARG A 57 -7.75 -7.37 3.91
N GLY A 58 -7.80 -6.24 3.22
CA GLY A 58 -6.62 -5.62 2.60
C GLY A 58 -5.55 -5.23 3.62
N MET A 59 -5.95 -4.84 4.83
CA MET A 59 -5.06 -4.52 5.94
C MET A 59 -4.63 -5.75 6.78
N GLY A 60 -5.10 -6.95 6.45
CA GLY A 60 -4.83 -8.16 7.26
C GLY A 60 -5.49 -8.12 8.65
N LYS A 61 -6.51 -7.28 8.86
CA LYS A 61 -7.20 -7.11 10.14
C LYS A 61 -8.40 -8.04 10.27
N CYS A 62 -8.66 -8.51 11.49
CA CYS A 62 -9.84 -9.29 11.79
C CYS A 62 -11.09 -8.43 11.61
N CYS A 63 -12.11 -8.94 10.88
CA CYS A 63 -13.35 -8.21 10.66
C CYS A 63 -14.56 -9.12 10.81
N VAL A 64 -15.53 -8.68 11.60
CA VAL A 64 -16.89 -9.23 11.63
C VAL A 64 -17.83 -8.14 11.13
N SER A 65 -18.39 -8.34 9.93
CA SER A 65 -19.28 -7.35 9.31
C SER A 65 -20.69 -7.91 9.15
N GLY A 66 -21.69 -7.03 9.33
CA GLY A 66 -23.10 -7.42 9.21
C GLY A 66 -23.64 -8.14 10.45
N ALA A 67 -23.07 -7.86 11.61
CA ALA A 67 -23.58 -8.37 12.89
C ALA A 67 -24.87 -7.64 13.29
N GLY A 68 -26.00 -7.98 12.63
CA GLY A 68 -27.29 -7.30 12.82
C GLY A 68 -27.89 -7.39 14.25
N ALA A 69 -27.31 -8.24 15.08
CA ALA A 69 -27.68 -8.34 16.50
C ALA A 69 -27.10 -7.21 17.36
N ILE A 70 -26.16 -6.42 16.86
CA ILE A 70 -25.55 -5.32 17.62
C ILE A 70 -26.28 -4.00 17.37
N GLN A 71 -26.46 -3.22 18.43
CA GLN A 71 -27.04 -1.88 18.39
C GLN A 71 -26.04 -0.89 18.98
N VAL A 72 -25.56 0.03 18.14
CA VAL A 72 -24.55 1.03 18.52
C VAL A 72 -25.22 2.36 18.83
N ASP A 73 -24.94 2.92 20.00
CA ASP A 73 -25.30 4.29 20.36
C ASP A 73 -24.03 5.14 20.51
N TYR A 74 -23.76 5.96 19.50
CA TYR A 74 -22.60 6.85 19.48
C TYR A 74 -22.66 7.96 20.53
N LYS A 75 -23.87 8.40 20.93
CA LYS A 75 -24.03 9.48 21.92
C LYS A 75 -23.73 8.98 23.33
N ALA A 76 -24.25 7.78 23.65
CA ALA A 76 -24.00 7.12 24.92
C ALA A 76 -22.64 6.41 24.97
N ARG A 77 -21.96 6.27 23.80
CA ARG A 77 -20.73 5.46 23.65
C ARG A 77 -20.94 4.05 24.17
N THR A 78 -22.00 3.40 23.68
CA THR A 78 -22.36 2.04 24.10
C THR A 78 -22.72 1.18 22.89
N VAL A 79 -22.56 -0.13 23.06
CA VAL A 79 -23.06 -1.14 22.14
C VAL A 79 -23.85 -2.19 22.90
N GLN A 80 -25.04 -2.53 22.42
CA GLN A 80 -25.81 -3.64 22.94
C GLN A 80 -25.62 -4.86 22.02
N ILE A 81 -25.22 -5.99 22.60
CA ILE A 81 -25.01 -7.25 21.89
C ILE A 81 -25.84 -8.32 22.61
N GLU A 82 -26.84 -8.87 21.92
CA GLU A 82 -27.74 -9.92 22.46
C GLU A 82 -28.28 -9.61 23.86
N GLY A 83 -28.65 -8.36 24.11
CA GLY A 83 -29.20 -7.91 25.40
C GLY A 83 -28.15 -7.47 26.44
N THR A 84 -26.87 -7.70 26.19
CA THR A 84 -25.79 -7.23 27.06
C THR A 84 -25.34 -5.84 26.59
N LEU A 85 -25.33 -4.87 27.52
CA LEU A 85 -24.84 -3.51 27.27
C LEU A 85 -23.35 -3.43 27.60
N LEU A 86 -22.55 -2.97 26.64
CA LEU A 86 -21.12 -2.71 26.77
C LEU A 86 -20.82 -1.23 26.53
N HIS A 87 -19.83 -0.73 27.22
CA HIS A 87 -19.38 0.65 27.14
C HIS A 87 -18.05 0.76 26.36
N GLU A 88 -17.74 1.93 25.90
CA GLU A 88 -16.41 2.22 25.39
C GLU A 88 -15.34 1.86 26.44
N GLY A 89 -14.29 1.17 25.99
CA GLY A 89 -13.23 0.64 26.86
C GLY A 89 -13.46 -0.77 27.39
N ASP A 90 -14.69 -1.31 27.31
CA ASP A 90 -14.92 -2.72 27.64
C ASP A 90 -14.22 -3.63 26.63
N TYR A 91 -13.71 -4.76 27.11
CA TYR A 91 -13.01 -5.73 26.27
C TYR A 91 -13.97 -6.65 25.50
N ILE A 92 -13.73 -6.78 24.21
CA ILE A 92 -14.32 -7.84 23.38
C ILE A 92 -13.25 -8.56 22.58
N SER A 93 -13.54 -9.77 22.16
CA SER A 93 -12.75 -10.54 21.22
C SER A 93 -13.64 -10.96 20.05
N ILE A 94 -13.13 -10.86 18.84
CA ILE A 94 -13.87 -11.20 17.62
C ILE A 94 -13.15 -12.27 16.82
N ASN A 95 -13.91 -13.16 16.20
CA ASN A 95 -13.42 -14.20 15.30
C ASN A 95 -13.96 -13.96 13.88
N GLY A 96 -13.11 -13.41 13.02
CA GLY A 96 -13.49 -13.09 11.63
C GLY A 96 -13.79 -14.31 10.75
N SER A 97 -13.37 -15.52 11.15
CA SER A 97 -13.64 -16.74 10.39
C SER A 97 -15.01 -17.32 10.67
N THR A 98 -15.46 -17.26 11.95
CA THR A 98 -16.76 -17.80 12.38
C THR A 98 -17.83 -16.74 12.52
N GLY A 99 -17.45 -15.45 12.59
CA GLY A 99 -18.34 -14.33 12.86
C GLY A 99 -18.73 -14.17 14.33
N GLU A 100 -18.08 -14.90 15.24
CA GLU A 100 -18.39 -14.89 16.67
C GLU A 100 -17.78 -13.67 17.37
N VAL A 101 -18.51 -13.15 18.35
CA VAL A 101 -18.07 -12.06 19.25
C VAL A 101 -18.14 -12.57 20.68
N TYR A 102 -17.03 -12.47 21.38
CA TYR A 102 -16.90 -12.92 22.78
C TYR A 102 -16.76 -11.71 23.69
N PHE A 103 -17.41 -11.77 24.86
CA PHE A 103 -17.22 -10.76 25.92
C PHE A 103 -15.90 -11.00 26.64
N GLY A 104 -15.17 -9.91 26.85
CA GLY A 104 -13.88 -9.95 27.53
C GLY A 104 -12.70 -10.32 26.61
N GLU A 105 -11.54 -10.49 27.25
CA GLU A 105 -10.30 -10.84 26.57
C GLU A 105 -10.15 -12.36 26.47
N VAL A 106 -10.15 -12.86 25.22
CA VAL A 106 -9.87 -14.26 24.92
C VAL A 106 -8.40 -14.39 24.50
N LYS A 107 -7.70 -15.37 25.04
CA LYS A 107 -6.32 -15.66 24.61
C LYS A 107 -6.31 -16.05 23.14
N THR A 108 -5.62 -15.25 22.33
CA THR A 108 -5.41 -15.52 20.90
C THR A 108 -4.01 -16.08 20.67
N ARG A 109 -3.86 -16.86 19.60
CA ARG A 109 -2.56 -17.27 19.09
C ARG A 109 -2.33 -16.58 17.75
N PRO A 110 -1.10 -16.14 17.44
CA PRO A 110 -0.76 -15.72 16.08
C PRO A 110 -1.10 -16.83 15.08
N ALA A 111 -1.51 -16.44 13.88
CA ALA A 111 -1.66 -17.41 12.80
C ALA A 111 -0.27 -17.91 12.39
N GLU A 112 -0.02 -19.20 12.61
CA GLU A 112 1.25 -19.85 12.28
C GLU A 112 1.00 -21.09 11.42
N VAL A 113 1.89 -21.33 10.47
CA VAL A 113 1.89 -22.56 9.67
C VAL A 113 2.62 -23.66 10.45
N THR A 114 1.88 -24.38 11.27
CA THR A 114 2.46 -25.41 12.16
C THR A 114 1.67 -26.72 12.11
N GLY A 115 2.27 -27.80 12.58
CA GLY A 115 1.61 -29.13 12.71
C GLY A 115 1.14 -29.70 11.39
N ASP A 116 -0.02 -30.32 11.38
CA ASP A 116 -0.63 -30.97 10.21
C ASP A 116 -0.84 -30.01 9.02
N PHE A 117 -1.10 -28.72 9.32
CA PHE A 117 -1.24 -27.71 8.29
C PHE A 117 0.09 -27.44 7.59
N ALA A 118 1.20 -27.38 8.32
CA ALA A 118 2.54 -27.24 7.72
C ALA A 118 2.88 -28.46 6.85
N GLU A 119 2.52 -29.67 7.29
CA GLU A 119 2.74 -30.88 6.50
C GLU A 119 1.91 -30.89 5.21
N LEU A 120 0.64 -30.46 5.28
CA LEU A 120 -0.21 -30.28 4.10
C LEU A 120 0.38 -29.26 3.13
N MET A 121 0.84 -28.10 3.62
CA MET A 121 1.46 -27.08 2.78
C MET A 121 2.73 -27.59 2.11
N ASN A 122 3.59 -28.36 2.81
CA ASN A 122 4.77 -28.99 2.22
C ASN A 122 4.39 -29.99 1.11
N LEU A 123 3.30 -30.74 1.28
CA LEU A 123 2.79 -31.62 0.23
C LEU A 123 2.27 -30.83 -0.97
N CYS A 124 1.55 -29.72 -0.73
CA CYS A 124 1.10 -28.82 -1.80
C CYS A 124 2.28 -28.29 -2.61
N ASP A 125 3.33 -27.80 -1.95
CA ASP A 125 4.53 -27.29 -2.60
C ASP A 125 5.26 -28.35 -3.42
N LYS A 126 5.29 -29.59 -2.94
CA LYS A 126 5.92 -30.72 -3.64
C LYS A 126 5.22 -31.06 -4.95
N TYR A 127 3.90 -30.96 -5.03
CA TYR A 127 3.10 -31.33 -6.18
C TYR A 127 2.62 -30.16 -7.02
N SER A 128 2.74 -28.93 -6.52
CA SER A 128 2.38 -27.72 -7.26
C SER A 128 3.29 -27.52 -8.48
N LYS A 129 2.67 -27.19 -9.61
CA LYS A 129 3.38 -26.79 -10.84
C LYS A 129 3.59 -25.29 -10.93
N LEU A 130 2.77 -24.52 -10.21
CA LEU A 130 2.85 -23.07 -10.12
C LEU A 130 3.29 -22.68 -8.72
N VAL A 131 4.03 -21.59 -8.63
CA VAL A 131 4.46 -21.02 -7.36
C VAL A 131 3.56 -19.87 -6.94
N VAL A 132 3.32 -19.71 -5.63
CA VAL A 132 2.48 -18.66 -5.09
C VAL A 132 3.33 -17.46 -4.74
N ARG A 133 3.05 -16.32 -5.37
CA ARG A 133 3.60 -15.02 -5.02
C ARG A 133 2.50 -14.16 -4.37
N THR A 134 2.88 -13.30 -3.44
CA THR A 134 1.96 -12.44 -2.69
C THR A 134 2.02 -11.00 -3.17
N ASN A 135 1.05 -10.19 -2.72
CA ASN A 135 1.15 -8.74 -2.76
C ASN A 135 1.76 -8.27 -1.44
N ALA A 136 2.76 -7.39 -1.51
CA ALA A 136 3.36 -6.76 -0.35
C ALA A 136 3.97 -5.41 -0.76
N ASP A 137 3.62 -4.36 -0.03
CA ASP A 137 4.00 -2.98 -0.34
C ASP A 137 4.95 -2.38 0.71
N THR A 138 5.12 -3.08 1.85
CA THR A 138 6.01 -2.69 2.95
C THR A 138 6.98 -3.82 3.33
N PRO A 139 8.11 -3.52 4.00
CA PRO A 139 9.00 -4.56 4.54
C PRO A 139 8.29 -5.50 5.53
N HIS A 140 7.36 -4.99 6.32
CA HIS A 140 6.57 -5.80 7.25
C HIS A 140 5.68 -6.80 6.51
N ASP A 141 4.95 -6.35 5.48
CA ASP A 141 4.11 -7.24 4.66
C ASP A 141 4.95 -8.34 4.00
N ALA A 142 6.14 -7.97 3.51
CA ALA A 142 7.07 -8.91 2.88
C ALA A 142 7.55 -9.98 3.88
N GLU A 143 7.84 -9.59 5.12
CA GLU A 143 8.23 -10.51 6.18
C GLU A 143 7.09 -11.46 6.55
N VAL A 144 5.89 -10.92 6.77
CA VAL A 144 4.68 -11.72 7.03
C VAL A 144 4.41 -12.70 5.90
N ALA A 145 4.46 -12.25 4.66
CA ALA A 145 4.26 -13.09 3.48
C ALA A 145 5.30 -14.23 3.40
N ARG A 146 6.57 -13.93 3.66
CA ARG A 146 7.64 -14.91 3.69
C ARG A 146 7.41 -15.98 4.76
N ASN A 147 6.96 -15.56 5.95
CA ASN A 147 6.65 -16.46 7.06
C ASN A 147 5.46 -17.38 6.74
N PHE A 148 4.52 -16.93 5.92
CA PHE A 148 3.42 -17.77 5.38
C PHE A 148 3.79 -18.60 4.15
N GLY A 149 5.07 -18.62 3.75
CA GLY A 149 5.57 -19.51 2.69
C GLY A 149 5.53 -18.90 1.29
N ALA A 150 5.28 -17.60 1.13
CA ALA A 150 5.35 -16.98 -0.20
C ALA A 150 6.75 -17.11 -0.81
N VAL A 151 6.80 -17.52 -2.09
CA VAL A 151 8.07 -17.73 -2.81
C VAL A 151 8.54 -16.47 -3.56
N GLY A 152 7.85 -15.36 -3.41
CA GLY A 152 8.18 -14.08 -4.01
C GLY A 152 7.06 -13.06 -3.83
N ILE A 153 7.31 -11.83 -4.23
CA ILE A 153 6.30 -10.79 -4.37
C ILE A 153 5.85 -10.75 -5.82
N GLY A 154 4.54 -10.92 -6.04
CA GLY A 154 3.90 -10.87 -7.36
C GLY A 154 3.51 -9.45 -7.75
N LEU A 155 3.23 -8.60 -6.75
CA LEU A 155 2.94 -7.18 -6.94
C LEU A 155 3.34 -6.38 -5.71
N CYS A 156 4.23 -5.42 -5.92
CA CYS A 156 4.52 -4.32 -5.01
C CYS A 156 4.07 -3.02 -5.67
N ARG A 157 3.14 -2.31 -5.04
CA ARG A 157 2.57 -1.05 -5.53
C ARG A 157 3.36 0.12 -4.98
N THR A 158 4.07 0.82 -5.86
CA THR A 158 4.95 1.92 -5.44
C THR A 158 4.20 3.17 -4.98
N GLU A 159 2.95 3.35 -5.42
CA GLU A 159 2.11 4.47 -5.01
C GLU A 159 1.83 4.50 -3.51
N HIS A 160 1.68 3.34 -2.87
CA HIS A 160 1.41 3.27 -1.43
C HIS A 160 2.57 3.81 -0.58
N MET A 161 3.79 3.83 -1.12
CA MET A 161 4.97 4.35 -0.45
C MET A 161 4.98 5.87 -0.32
N PHE A 162 4.15 6.61 -1.09
CA PHE A 162 4.22 8.07 -1.15
C PHE A 162 3.28 8.80 -0.19
N PHE A 163 2.38 8.11 0.52
CA PHE A 163 1.38 8.75 1.37
C PHE A 163 1.88 9.16 2.77
N GLU A 164 3.12 8.86 3.11
CA GLU A 164 3.71 9.28 4.38
C GLU A 164 4.23 10.73 4.32
N ASN A 165 4.06 11.46 5.40
CA ASN A 165 4.40 12.87 5.67
C ASN A 165 5.34 13.59 4.66
N GLU A 166 6.67 13.38 4.77
CA GLU A 166 7.64 14.07 3.92
C GLU A 166 7.63 13.57 2.47
N LYS A 167 7.28 12.29 2.25
CA LYS A 167 7.18 11.69 0.93
C LYS A 167 6.06 12.31 0.11
N ILE A 168 4.88 12.50 0.72
CA ILE A 168 3.74 13.13 0.03
C ILE A 168 4.03 14.58 -0.33
N LYS A 169 4.79 15.30 0.51
CA LYS A 169 5.19 16.66 0.22
C LYS A 169 6.10 16.74 -1.02
N ALA A 170 7.15 15.91 -1.06
CA ALA A 170 8.03 15.84 -2.22
C ALA A 170 7.30 15.38 -3.50
N MET A 171 6.33 14.44 -3.38
CA MET A 171 5.46 14.04 -4.49
C MET A 171 4.63 15.21 -5.01
N ARG A 172 4.05 16.01 -4.12
CA ARG A 172 3.30 17.22 -4.48
C ARG A 172 4.19 18.29 -5.13
N GLU A 173 5.43 18.47 -4.65
CA GLU A 173 6.42 19.34 -5.31
C GLU A 173 6.68 18.89 -6.76
N MET A 174 6.85 17.59 -6.98
CA MET A 174 7.02 17.02 -8.32
C MET A 174 5.82 17.29 -9.22
N ILE A 175 4.60 17.13 -8.70
CA ILE A 175 3.35 17.37 -9.43
C ILE A 175 3.16 18.85 -9.79
N LEU A 176 3.58 19.77 -8.91
CA LEU A 176 3.47 21.21 -9.11
C LEU A 176 4.57 21.79 -10.00
N ALA A 177 5.63 21.05 -10.25
CA ALA A 177 6.76 21.53 -11.04
C ALA A 177 6.34 21.84 -12.50
N ASP A 178 6.62 23.07 -12.92
CA ASP A 178 6.33 23.54 -14.29
C ASP A 178 7.48 23.25 -15.27
N SER A 179 8.67 22.89 -14.76
CA SER A 179 9.86 22.57 -15.55
C SER A 179 10.40 21.18 -15.27
N GLY A 180 11.14 20.60 -16.22
CA GLY A 180 11.86 19.34 -16.02
C GLY A 180 12.88 19.41 -14.87
N GLU A 181 13.62 20.53 -14.77
CA GLU A 181 14.60 20.73 -13.69
C GLU A 181 13.93 20.77 -12.30
N GLY A 182 12.79 21.46 -12.17
CA GLY A 182 12.02 21.50 -10.92
C GLY A 182 11.48 20.12 -10.56
N ARG A 183 11.04 19.35 -11.56
CA ARG A 183 10.56 17.98 -11.36
C ARG A 183 11.69 17.05 -10.92
N GLU A 184 12.86 17.13 -11.57
CA GLU A 184 14.04 16.35 -11.15
C GLU A 184 14.48 16.69 -9.73
N ALA A 185 14.47 17.97 -9.34
CA ALA A 185 14.80 18.39 -7.99
C ALA A 185 13.87 17.75 -6.94
N ALA A 186 12.58 17.70 -7.21
CA ALA A 186 11.59 17.04 -6.34
C ALA A 186 11.78 15.51 -6.32
N LEU A 187 12.01 14.89 -7.48
CA LEU A 187 12.29 13.45 -7.58
C LEU A 187 13.56 13.05 -6.83
N ASN A 188 14.59 13.91 -6.82
CA ASN A 188 15.80 13.66 -6.05
C ASN A 188 15.57 13.70 -4.53
N LYS A 189 14.53 14.40 -4.05
CA LYS A 189 14.10 14.31 -2.65
C LYS A 189 13.37 12.99 -2.36
N LEU A 190 12.62 12.44 -3.31
CA LEU A 190 11.91 11.17 -3.18
C LEU A 190 12.83 9.94 -3.26
N LEU A 191 13.87 10.01 -4.06
CA LEU A 191 14.78 8.91 -4.35
C LEU A 191 15.32 8.19 -3.08
N PRO A 192 15.86 8.88 -2.06
CA PRO A 192 16.38 8.20 -0.87
C PRO A 192 15.30 7.47 -0.08
N TYR A 193 14.09 8.01 -0.01
CA TYR A 193 12.97 7.37 0.68
C TYR A 193 12.54 6.08 -0.03
N GLN A 194 12.28 6.15 -1.34
CA GLN A 194 11.93 4.95 -2.11
C GLN A 194 13.05 3.90 -2.11
N ARG A 195 14.31 4.34 -2.22
CA ARG A 195 15.45 3.42 -2.11
C ARG A 195 15.45 2.66 -0.78
N GLN A 196 15.13 3.35 0.32
CA GLN A 196 15.05 2.72 1.64
C GLN A 196 13.88 1.73 1.74
N ASP A 197 12.72 2.06 1.18
CA ASP A 197 11.56 1.17 1.15
C ASP A 197 11.89 -0.11 0.36
N PHE A 198 12.46 0.02 -0.83
CA PHE A 198 12.88 -1.14 -1.64
C PHE A 198 14.00 -1.94 -1.02
N TYR A 199 14.94 -1.28 -0.34
CA TYR A 199 15.99 -1.97 0.40
C TYR A 199 15.37 -2.90 1.46
N GLY A 200 14.41 -2.41 2.24
CA GLY A 200 13.73 -3.21 3.26
C GLY A 200 12.99 -4.41 2.66
N ILE A 201 12.21 -4.19 1.60
CA ILE A 201 11.44 -5.25 0.93
C ILE A 201 12.36 -6.30 0.29
N LEU A 202 13.36 -5.86 -0.48
CA LEU A 202 14.31 -6.78 -1.15
C LEU A 202 15.14 -7.57 -0.15
N LYS A 203 15.51 -6.97 0.98
CA LYS A 203 16.23 -7.65 2.06
C LYS A 203 15.37 -8.73 2.72
N CYS A 204 14.11 -8.44 3.03
CA CYS A 204 13.17 -9.43 3.55
C CYS A 204 12.96 -10.60 2.59
N MET A 205 13.05 -10.35 1.29
CA MET A 205 12.83 -11.33 0.23
C MET A 205 14.13 -11.89 -0.37
N ASP A 206 15.21 -11.89 0.39
CA ASP A 206 16.51 -12.42 -0.03
C ASP A 206 16.41 -13.76 -0.79
N GLY A 207 17.01 -13.83 -1.98
CA GLY A 207 16.96 -14.99 -2.89
C GLY A 207 15.63 -15.22 -3.60
N LYS A 208 14.60 -14.37 -3.35
CA LYS A 208 13.24 -14.50 -3.92
C LYS A 208 12.93 -13.33 -4.87
N PRO A 209 12.17 -13.58 -5.97
CA PRO A 209 11.80 -12.52 -6.89
C PRO A 209 10.81 -11.52 -6.26
N VAL A 210 11.04 -10.24 -6.55
CA VAL A 210 10.18 -9.12 -6.12
C VAL A 210 9.76 -8.34 -7.35
N ASN A 211 8.49 -8.44 -7.71
CA ASN A 211 7.91 -7.73 -8.84
C ASN A 211 7.37 -6.38 -8.36
N ILE A 212 7.99 -5.31 -8.84
CA ILE A 212 7.74 -3.92 -8.43
C ILE A 212 7.06 -3.20 -9.60
N ARG A 213 5.83 -2.79 -9.39
CA ARG A 213 5.10 -1.98 -10.35
C ARG A 213 5.53 -0.52 -10.24
N LEU A 214 5.93 0.07 -11.35
CA LEU A 214 6.19 1.51 -11.42
C LEU A 214 4.90 2.29 -11.16
N LEU A 215 5.04 3.59 -10.90
CA LEU A 215 3.93 4.49 -10.56
C LEU A 215 2.78 4.35 -11.55
N ASP A 216 1.61 3.94 -11.04
CA ASP A 216 0.43 3.69 -11.87
C ASP A 216 -0.64 4.78 -11.75
N PRO A 217 -1.04 5.27 -10.55
CA PRO A 217 -2.15 6.19 -10.44
C PRO A 217 -1.89 7.53 -11.14
N PRO A 218 -2.94 8.21 -11.59
CA PRO A 218 -2.82 9.56 -12.12
C PRO A 218 -2.44 10.55 -11.02
N LEU A 219 -1.72 11.60 -11.39
CA LEU A 219 -1.13 12.55 -10.44
C LEU A 219 -2.16 13.27 -9.54
N HIS A 220 -3.42 13.39 -9.98
CA HIS A 220 -4.45 14.03 -9.17
C HIS A 220 -4.79 13.27 -7.88
N GLU A 221 -4.51 11.97 -7.79
CA GLU A 221 -4.76 11.20 -6.56
C GLU A 221 -3.85 11.59 -5.39
N PHE A 222 -2.73 12.25 -5.66
CA PHE A 222 -1.77 12.70 -4.63
C PHE A 222 -2.01 14.12 -4.14
N VAL A 223 -2.99 14.83 -4.72
CA VAL A 223 -3.31 16.22 -4.35
C VAL A 223 -4.68 16.30 -3.69
N PRO A 224 -4.89 17.23 -2.72
CA PRO A 224 -6.16 17.36 -2.04
C PRO A 224 -7.25 17.89 -2.96
N HIS A 225 -8.45 17.30 -2.87
CA HIS A 225 -9.62 17.74 -3.64
C HIS A 225 -10.49 18.74 -2.88
N ASP A 226 -10.41 18.76 -1.55
CA ASP A 226 -11.15 19.70 -0.71
C ASP A 226 -10.41 21.03 -0.53
N LEU A 227 -11.17 22.10 -0.27
CA LEU A 227 -10.61 23.45 -0.16
C LEU A 227 -9.62 23.58 1.00
N ARG A 228 -9.90 22.97 2.15
CA ARG A 228 -9.05 23.04 3.33
C ARG A 228 -7.69 22.34 3.08
N GLY A 229 -7.70 21.17 2.46
CA GLY A 229 -6.48 20.47 2.08
C GLY A 229 -5.66 21.27 1.07
N GLN A 230 -6.31 21.97 0.13
CA GLN A 230 -5.65 22.85 -0.83
C GLN A 230 -5.03 24.10 -0.17
N GLU A 231 -5.69 24.66 0.84
CA GLU A 231 -5.14 25.76 1.65
C GLU A 231 -3.91 25.33 2.44
N ILE A 232 -3.95 24.17 3.08
CA ILE A 232 -2.80 23.58 3.79
C ILE A 232 -1.66 23.34 2.81
N MET A 233 -1.92 22.68 1.68
CA MET A 233 -0.92 22.42 0.66
C MET A 233 -0.30 23.72 0.12
N ALA A 234 -1.09 24.76 -0.11
CA ALA A 234 -0.61 26.06 -0.56
C ALA A 234 0.33 26.70 0.46
N SER A 235 -0.02 26.63 1.76
CA SER A 235 0.83 27.11 2.86
C SER A 235 2.16 26.34 2.92
N ASP A 236 2.11 25.02 2.87
CA ASP A 236 3.29 24.13 2.95
C ASP A 236 4.25 24.34 1.77
N MET A 237 3.70 24.61 0.60
CA MET A 237 4.44 24.79 -0.65
C MET A 237 4.86 26.25 -0.90
N GLY A 238 4.39 27.21 -0.08
CA GLY A 238 4.68 28.63 -0.24
C GLY A 238 4.10 29.27 -1.51
N VAL A 239 2.97 28.74 -2.00
CA VAL A 239 2.28 29.20 -3.24
C VAL A 239 0.87 29.68 -2.92
N SER A 240 0.21 30.36 -3.87
CA SER A 240 -1.18 30.80 -3.66
C SER A 240 -2.16 29.61 -3.75
N VAL A 241 -3.24 29.66 -2.97
CA VAL A 241 -4.33 28.67 -3.04
C VAL A 241 -4.89 28.58 -4.46
N ARG A 242 -5.01 29.71 -5.15
CA ARG A 242 -5.49 29.77 -6.54
C ARG A 242 -4.58 29.00 -7.50
N PHE A 243 -3.26 29.02 -7.28
CA PHE A 243 -2.30 28.23 -8.06
C PHE A 243 -2.57 26.72 -7.86
N ILE A 244 -2.74 26.29 -6.61
CA ILE A 244 -3.07 24.88 -6.30
C ILE A 244 -4.40 24.49 -6.95
N GLN A 245 -5.44 25.30 -6.81
CA GLN A 245 -6.76 25.03 -7.41
C GLN A 245 -6.68 24.88 -8.93
N ASN A 246 -5.98 25.79 -9.60
CA ASN A 246 -5.81 25.70 -11.05
C ASN A 246 -5.06 24.42 -11.46
N ARG A 247 -4.02 24.03 -10.69
CA ARG A 247 -3.25 22.81 -10.96
C ARG A 247 -4.08 21.56 -10.74
N VAL A 248 -4.80 21.47 -9.61
CA VAL A 248 -5.71 20.36 -9.30
C VAL A 248 -6.77 20.21 -10.39
N ASN A 249 -7.39 21.32 -10.80
CA ASN A 249 -8.39 21.32 -11.88
C ASN A 249 -7.78 20.85 -13.22
N SER A 250 -6.55 21.26 -13.52
CA SER A 250 -5.86 20.84 -14.77
C SER A 250 -5.48 19.37 -14.80
N LEU A 251 -5.31 18.76 -13.63
CA LEU A 251 -4.99 17.33 -13.47
C LEU A 251 -6.24 16.46 -13.31
N SER A 252 -7.40 17.07 -13.04
CA SER A 252 -8.65 16.34 -12.84
C SER A 252 -9.08 15.65 -14.14
N GLU A 253 -9.39 14.38 -14.03
CA GLU A 253 -9.80 13.55 -15.15
C GLU A 253 -11.20 13.00 -14.93
N HIS A 254 -12.05 13.06 -15.97
CA HIS A 254 -13.40 12.50 -15.91
C HIS A 254 -13.39 10.96 -15.75
N ASN A 255 -12.39 10.31 -16.35
CA ASN A 255 -12.18 8.88 -16.22
C ASN A 255 -10.69 8.61 -15.95
N PRO A 256 -10.32 8.36 -14.68
CA PRO A 256 -8.92 8.08 -14.31
C PRO A 256 -8.30 6.89 -15.06
N MET A 257 -9.11 5.93 -15.51
CA MET A 257 -8.63 4.77 -16.27
C MET A 257 -8.09 5.15 -17.65
N LEU A 258 -8.59 6.24 -18.25
CA LEU A 258 -8.21 6.73 -19.56
C LEU A 258 -7.21 7.89 -19.51
N GLY A 259 -6.86 8.34 -18.32
CA GLY A 259 -6.03 9.49 -18.09
C GLY A 259 -4.53 9.31 -18.24
N LEU A 260 -3.79 10.36 -17.87
CA LEU A 260 -2.32 10.37 -17.87
C LEU A 260 -1.79 9.63 -16.64
N ARG A 261 -1.61 8.33 -16.76
CA ARG A 261 -1.16 7.42 -15.72
C ARG A 261 -0.31 6.28 -16.30
N GLY A 262 0.34 5.50 -15.43
CA GLY A 262 1.10 4.31 -15.81
C GLY A 262 2.17 4.60 -16.85
N CYS A 263 2.28 3.77 -17.89
CA CYS A 263 3.27 3.96 -18.96
C CYS A 263 3.10 5.29 -19.69
N ARG A 264 1.87 5.82 -19.81
CA ARG A 264 1.62 7.13 -20.47
C ARG A 264 2.29 8.25 -19.67
N LEU A 265 2.19 8.20 -18.33
CA LEU A 265 2.87 9.14 -17.45
C LEU A 265 4.39 9.02 -17.59
N GLY A 266 4.92 7.78 -17.55
CA GLY A 266 6.35 7.52 -17.69
C GLY A 266 6.91 7.89 -19.06
N ASN A 267 6.14 7.77 -20.14
CA ASN A 267 6.56 8.19 -21.48
C ASN A 267 6.53 9.72 -21.63
N THR A 268 5.61 10.40 -20.92
CA THR A 268 5.53 11.87 -20.92
C THR A 268 6.60 12.48 -20.01
N PHE A 269 6.90 11.85 -18.87
CA PHE A 269 7.84 12.30 -17.86
C PHE A 269 8.83 11.17 -17.51
N PRO A 270 9.78 10.84 -18.43
CA PRO A 270 10.69 9.71 -18.27
C PRO A 270 11.59 9.79 -17.04
N GLU A 271 11.79 11.01 -16.50
CA GLU A 271 12.51 11.23 -15.25
C GLU A 271 11.88 10.53 -14.04
N ILE A 272 10.56 10.31 -14.04
CA ILE A 272 9.85 9.55 -12.98
C ILE A 272 10.29 8.08 -13.04
N THR A 273 10.24 7.47 -14.22
CA THR A 273 10.69 6.10 -14.45
C THR A 273 12.17 5.93 -14.11
N ALA A 274 13.01 6.90 -14.51
CA ALA A 274 14.44 6.89 -14.20
C ALA A 274 14.69 6.94 -12.68
N MET A 275 13.96 7.80 -11.94
CA MET A 275 14.09 7.90 -10.48
C MET A 275 13.70 6.59 -9.81
N GLN A 276 12.56 5.99 -10.15
CA GLN A 276 12.12 4.72 -9.57
C GLN A 276 13.09 3.58 -9.90
N THR A 277 13.63 3.54 -11.12
CA THR A 277 14.66 2.58 -11.52
C THR A 277 15.92 2.73 -10.67
N ARG A 278 16.39 3.97 -10.45
CA ARG A 278 17.54 4.24 -9.57
C ARG A 278 17.26 3.80 -8.13
N ALA A 279 16.05 4.02 -7.63
CA ALA A 279 15.67 3.61 -6.28
C ALA A 279 15.69 2.07 -6.13
N ILE A 280 15.05 1.35 -7.05
CA ILE A 280 14.96 -0.12 -7.04
C ILE A 280 16.34 -0.75 -7.19
N LEU A 281 17.05 -0.40 -8.26
CA LEU A 281 18.34 -1.02 -8.56
C LEU A 281 19.44 -0.53 -7.64
N GLY A 282 19.36 0.71 -7.13
CA GLY A 282 20.30 1.22 -6.12
C GLY A 282 20.18 0.47 -4.79
N ALA A 283 18.97 0.15 -4.36
CA ALA A 283 18.72 -0.72 -3.21
C ALA A 283 19.27 -2.13 -3.44
N ALA A 284 19.05 -2.68 -4.63
CA ALA A 284 19.56 -3.99 -5.00
C ALA A 284 21.10 -4.02 -5.07
N CYS A 285 21.77 -3.00 -5.61
CA CYS A 285 23.23 -2.89 -5.62
C CYS A 285 23.81 -2.85 -4.20
N GLN A 286 23.17 -2.09 -3.32
CA GLN A 286 23.58 -2.02 -1.92
C GLN A 286 23.50 -3.40 -1.25
N LEU A 287 22.36 -4.09 -1.38
CA LEU A 287 22.18 -5.43 -0.83
C LEU A 287 23.17 -6.44 -1.41
N LYS A 288 23.46 -6.35 -2.71
CA LYS A 288 24.46 -7.22 -3.35
C LYS A 288 25.85 -7.03 -2.76
N LYS A 289 26.26 -5.79 -2.47
CA LYS A 289 27.50 -5.47 -1.78
C LYS A 289 27.53 -6.02 -0.34
N GLU A 290 26.36 -6.10 0.31
CA GLU A 290 26.20 -6.66 1.65
C GLU A 290 26.14 -8.21 1.66
N GLY A 291 26.17 -8.86 0.50
CA GLY A 291 26.20 -10.34 0.36
C GLY A 291 24.83 -10.99 0.20
N PHE A 292 23.76 -10.20 0.01
CA PHE A 292 22.42 -10.72 -0.32
C PHE A 292 22.27 -11.04 -1.81
N ASP A 293 21.20 -11.76 -2.16
CA ASP A 293 20.82 -12.09 -3.54
C ASP A 293 19.48 -11.42 -3.93
N PRO A 294 19.46 -10.09 -4.13
CA PRO A 294 18.26 -9.38 -4.53
C PRO A 294 17.85 -9.74 -5.96
N ARG A 295 16.56 -10.01 -6.18
CA ARG A 295 16.00 -10.40 -7.49
C ARG A 295 14.86 -9.48 -7.88
N PRO A 296 15.11 -8.20 -8.22
CA PRO A 296 14.08 -7.26 -8.62
C PRO A 296 13.54 -7.58 -10.02
N GLU A 297 12.23 -7.43 -10.17
CA GLU A 297 11.51 -7.44 -11.44
C GLU A 297 10.75 -6.11 -11.54
N ILE A 298 10.96 -5.34 -12.61
CA ILE A 298 10.34 -4.03 -12.83
C ILE A 298 9.17 -4.21 -13.77
N MET A 299 7.97 -3.82 -13.33
CA MET A 299 6.74 -3.96 -14.09
C MET A 299 6.22 -2.58 -14.51
N VAL A 300 6.04 -2.38 -15.80
CA VAL A 300 5.45 -1.17 -16.38
C VAL A 300 3.93 -1.36 -16.50
N PRO A 301 3.11 -0.56 -15.78
CA PRO A 301 1.66 -0.69 -15.84
C PRO A 301 1.06 -0.06 -17.10
N LEU A 302 -0.16 -0.47 -17.44
CA LEU A 302 -1.07 0.17 -18.41
C LEU A 302 -0.57 0.23 -19.86
N VAL A 303 0.34 -0.63 -20.23
CA VAL A 303 0.84 -0.73 -21.62
C VAL A 303 -0.26 -1.24 -22.53
N GLY A 304 -0.50 -0.52 -23.62
CA GLY A 304 -1.50 -0.88 -24.65
C GLY A 304 -0.90 -1.32 -25.98
N ILE A 305 0.35 -0.94 -26.26
CA ILE A 305 1.07 -1.32 -27.48
C ILE A 305 2.56 -1.50 -27.19
N GLU A 306 3.23 -2.29 -28.03
CA GLU A 306 4.64 -2.64 -27.85
C GLU A 306 5.58 -1.43 -27.74
N SER A 307 5.37 -0.41 -28.57
CA SER A 307 6.23 0.78 -28.57
C SER A 307 6.19 1.58 -27.28
N GLU A 308 5.09 1.55 -26.53
CA GLU A 308 5.00 2.18 -25.19
C GLU A 308 5.92 1.46 -24.19
N LEU A 309 5.97 0.14 -24.25
CA LEU A 309 6.87 -0.64 -23.42
C LEU A 309 8.34 -0.45 -23.82
N GLU A 310 8.62 -0.40 -25.11
CA GLU A 310 9.99 -0.21 -25.59
C GLU A 310 10.58 1.13 -25.15
N GLN A 311 9.82 2.22 -25.21
CA GLN A 311 10.24 3.51 -24.68
C GLN A 311 10.56 3.45 -23.18
N GLN A 312 9.72 2.77 -22.39
CA GLN A 312 9.99 2.59 -20.96
C GLN A 312 11.22 1.71 -20.72
N LYS A 313 11.40 0.65 -21.49
CA LYS A 313 12.58 -0.21 -21.41
C LYS A 313 13.88 0.56 -21.70
N GLU A 314 13.88 1.44 -22.72
CA GLU A 314 15.05 2.27 -23.01
C GLU A 314 15.45 3.12 -21.81
N VAL A 315 14.49 3.79 -21.16
CA VAL A 315 14.74 4.59 -19.95
C VAL A 315 15.28 3.71 -18.82
N ILE A 316 14.64 2.56 -18.57
CA ILE A 316 15.03 1.64 -17.51
C ILE A 316 16.45 1.09 -17.74
N TYR A 317 16.74 0.56 -18.92
CA TYR A 317 18.07 -0.04 -19.20
C TYR A 317 19.17 1.01 -19.24
N LYS A 318 18.91 2.19 -19.82
CA LYS A 318 19.88 3.31 -19.80
C LYS A 318 20.21 3.69 -18.35
N THR A 319 19.19 3.89 -17.53
CA THR A 319 19.36 4.26 -16.11
C THR A 319 20.10 3.16 -15.32
N ALA A 320 19.75 1.89 -15.57
CA ALA A 320 20.42 0.75 -14.95
C ALA A 320 21.91 0.72 -15.31
N HIS A 321 22.25 0.91 -16.57
CA HIS A 321 23.62 0.89 -17.03
C HIS A 321 24.47 2.01 -16.39
N GLU A 322 23.94 3.23 -16.37
CA GLU A 322 24.57 4.38 -15.72
C GLU A 322 24.78 4.11 -14.21
N LEU A 323 23.75 3.56 -13.54
CA LEU A 323 23.83 3.24 -12.11
C LEU A 323 24.85 2.15 -11.81
N PHE A 324 24.85 1.06 -12.56
CA PHE A 324 25.79 -0.05 -12.34
C PHE A 324 27.25 0.37 -12.58
N ALA A 325 27.48 1.21 -13.57
CA ALA A 325 28.79 1.80 -13.80
C ALA A 325 29.25 2.67 -12.61
N HIS A 326 28.33 3.44 -12.02
CA HIS A 326 28.62 4.27 -10.84
C HIS A 326 28.81 3.42 -9.57
N GLU A 327 27.95 2.44 -9.35
CA GLU A 327 27.98 1.60 -8.13
C GLU A 327 29.11 0.54 -8.18
N GLY A 328 29.66 0.23 -9.36
CA GLY A 328 30.69 -0.80 -9.53
C GLY A 328 30.20 -2.23 -9.27
N VAL A 329 28.89 -2.45 -9.29
CA VAL A 329 28.27 -3.76 -9.12
C VAL A 329 27.03 -3.86 -10.01
N GLU A 330 26.85 -5.02 -10.64
CA GLU A 330 25.72 -5.33 -11.50
C GLU A 330 24.78 -6.34 -10.82
N VAL A 331 23.49 -6.07 -10.87
CA VAL A 331 22.44 -6.94 -10.34
C VAL A 331 21.55 -7.39 -11.48
N PRO A 332 21.31 -8.72 -11.65
CA PRO A 332 20.36 -9.18 -12.64
C PRO A 332 18.94 -8.75 -12.28
N PHE A 333 18.21 -8.24 -13.27
CA PHE A 333 16.82 -7.83 -13.12
C PHE A 333 16.03 -8.15 -14.38
N LYS A 334 14.70 -8.14 -14.26
CA LYS A 334 13.79 -8.31 -15.40
C LYS A 334 12.92 -7.07 -15.57
N VAL A 335 12.52 -6.81 -16.81
CA VAL A 335 11.54 -5.80 -17.15
C VAL A 335 10.37 -6.47 -17.84
N GLY A 336 9.15 -6.14 -17.39
CA GLY A 336 7.91 -6.68 -17.94
C GLY A 336 6.79 -5.67 -17.86
N THR A 337 5.57 -6.10 -18.16
CA THR A 337 4.39 -5.26 -18.15
C THR A 337 3.18 -5.97 -17.54
N MET A 338 2.15 -5.22 -17.17
CA MET A 338 0.81 -5.73 -16.90
C MET A 338 0.01 -5.80 -18.20
N ILE A 339 -0.61 -6.94 -18.46
CA ILE A 339 -1.63 -7.08 -19.49
C ILE A 339 -2.97 -6.90 -18.79
N GLU A 340 -3.47 -5.66 -18.80
CA GLU A 340 -4.63 -5.27 -17.97
C GLU A 340 -5.67 -4.44 -18.73
N ILE A 341 -5.38 -4.07 -19.96
CA ILE A 341 -6.34 -3.40 -20.85
C ILE A 341 -6.57 -4.26 -22.10
N PRO A 342 -7.78 -4.23 -22.70
CA PRO A 342 -8.11 -5.09 -23.83
C PRO A 342 -7.18 -4.93 -25.03
N ARG A 343 -6.63 -3.72 -25.22
CA ARG A 343 -5.73 -3.44 -26.35
C ARG A 343 -4.37 -4.13 -26.23
N ALA A 344 -3.95 -4.48 -25.00
CA ALA A 344 -2.68 -5.15 -24.74
C ALA A 344 -2.76 -6.67 -24.95
N ALA A 345 -3.99 -7.23 -24.92
CA ALA A 345 -4.27 -8.64 -25.16
C ALA A 345 -4.51 -8.93 -26.63
#